data_9b8c850c2496049cd6632af7d1bf463a
#
_entry.id   9b8c850c2496049cd6632af7d1bf463a
#
_cell.length_a   1.000
_cell.length_b   1.000
_cell.length_c   1.000
_cell.angle_alpha   90.00
_cell.angle_beta   90.00
_cell.angle_gamma   90.00
#
_symmetry.space_group_name_H-M   'P 1'
#
loop_
_entity.id
_entity.type
_entity.pdbx_description
1 polymer ?
#
loop_
_entity_poly.entity_id
_entity_poly.type
_entity_poly.pdbx_seq_one_letter_code
_entity_poly.pdbx_strand_id
1 'polypeptide(L)'
;GPAYLTFHGAESSRFTHSLGVFHIARRAINHLSEIDSRLKDHKFILYGAALLHDIGHGPLSHTSEEIFKINHEKWTSKLISSYQEITMILNRYGKCNAKAISDLIQSREAPQKSIVSLISSQLDCDRLDYLMRDSYTTGAKYGQLDIDRIISAMILAPDGNLAIHPKGLMAVEHYLVIRNLMYRSVYNHRLNEVCNWLLEQ
;
A
#
# COMPACT_ATOMS: atom_id res chain seq x y z
N GLY A 1 -6.03 -5.30 -13.07
CA GLY A 1 -6.90 -6.47 -13.19
C GLY A 1 -8.03 -6.21 -14.17
N PRO A 2 -8.98 -7.15 -14.38
CA PRO A 2 -10.06 -7.03 -15.38
C PRO A 2 -11.14 -6.01 -15.04
N ALA A 3 -11.02 -5.29 -13.93
CA ALA A 3 -12.03 -4.32 -13.48
C ALA A 3 -12.40 -3.25 -14.51
N TYR A 4 -11.48 -2.88 -15.41
CA TYR A 4 -11.75 -1.92 -16.49
C TYR A 4 -12.79 -2.44 -17.49
N LEU A 5 -13.01 -3.75 -17.59
CA LEU A 5 -14.06 -4.32 -18.43
C LEU A 5 -15.47 -4.02 -17.89
N THR A 6 -15.57 -3.82 -16.60
CA THR A 6 -16.82 -3.47 -15.91
C THR A 6 -16.93 -1.95 -15.69
N PHE A 7 -15.83 -1.32 -15.31
CA PHE A 7 -15.74 0.10 -14.98
C PHE A 7 -14.77 0.77 -15.95
N HIS A 8 -15.26 1.37 -17.01
CA HIS A 8 -14.44 1.92 -18.12
C HIS A 8 -13.43 3.01 -17.70
N GLY A 9 -13.61 3.64 -16.52
CA GLY A 9 -12.66 4.60 -15.95
C GLY A 9 -11.59 3.97 -15.03
N ALA A 10 -11.66 2.66 -14.77
CA ALA A 10 -10.78 1.98 -13.81
C ALA A 10 -9.37 1.67 -14.36
N GLU A 11 -8.80 2.56 -15.16
CA GLU A 11 -7.44 2.47 -15.71
C GLU A 11 -6.47 3.31 -14.89
N SER A 12 -6.20 2.91 -13.67
CA SER A 12 -5.15 3.51 -12.85
C SER A 12 -3.82 2.79 -13.06
N SER A 13 -2.75 3.55 -13.30
CA SER A 13 -1.42 2.95 -13.41
C SER A 13 -0.84 2.62 -12.03
N ARG A 14 -0.03 1.54 -11.94
CA ARG A 14 0.71 1.23 -10.73
C ARG A 14 1.67 2.35 -10.33
N PHE A 15 2.23 3.06 -11.30
CA PHE A 15 3.09 4.21 -11.05
C PHE A 15 2.36 5.31 -10.27
N THR A 16 1.14 5.69 -10.69
CA THR A 16 0.35 6.71 -9.99
C THR A 16 -0.09 6.24 -8.61
N HIS A 17 -0.41 4.94 -8.47
CA HIS A 17 -0.70 4.31 -7.19
C HIS A 17 0.52 4.38 -6.26
N SER A 18 1.69 3.93 -6.68
CA SER A 18 2.93 3.99 -5.88
C SER A 18 3.27 5.42 -5.42
N LEU A 19 3.05 6.43 -6.27
CA LEU A 19 3.21 7.83 -5.88
C LEU A 19 2.20 8.26 -4.80
N GLY A 20 0.97 7.77 -4.88
CA GLY A 20 -0.07 8.02 -3.89
C GLY A 20 0.26 7.36 -2.54
N VAL A 21 0.68 6.10 -2.56
CA VAL A 21 1.15 5.37 -1.36
C VAL A 21 2.33 6.10 -0.73
N PHE A 22 3.31 6.51 -1.53
CA PHE A 22 4.43 7.32 -1.06
C PHE A 22 3.98 8.64 -0.43
N HIS A 23 3.02 9.35 -1.04
CA HIS A 23 2.51 10.60 -0.51
C HIS A 23 1.87 10.41 0.87
N ILE A 24 1.04 9.37 1.03
CA ILE A 24 0.40 9.05 2.31
C ILE A 24 1.45 8.62 3.35
N ALA A 25 2.38 7.74 2.97
CA ALA A 25 3.46 7.28 3.85
C ALA A 25 4.33 8.44 4.35
N ARG A 26 4.67 9.40 3.45
CA ARG A 26 5.42 10.61 3.82
C ARG A 26 4.68 11.45 4.84
N ARG A 27 3.38 11.63 4.69
CA ARG A 27 2.56 12.40 5.64
C ARG A 27 2.47 11.69 6.98
N ALA A 28 2.19 10.38 6.97
CA ALA A 28 2.07 9.58 8.17
C ALA A 28 3.38 9.54 8.98
N ILE A 29 4.52 9.26 8.34
CA ILE A 29 5.80 9.23 9.07
C ILE A 29 6.26 10.61 9.53
N ASN A 30 5.91 11.68 8.82
CA ASN A 30 6.21 13.04 9.30
C ASN A 30 5.43 13.32 10.59
N HIS A 31 4.13 13.03 10.61
CA HIS A 31 3.31 13.17 11.82
C HIS A 31 3.85 12.32 12.99
N LEU A 32 4.12 11.04 12.76
CA LEU A 32 4.66 10.15 13.80
C LEU A 32 6.07 10.54 14.26
N SER A 33 6.87 11.18 13.40
CA SER A 33 8.21 11.66 13.75
C SER A 33 8.20 12.90 14.67
N GLU A 34 7.06 13.56 14.79
CA GLU A 34 6.85 14.62 15.80
C GLU A 34 6.62 14.00 17.19
N ILE A 35 6.05 12.79 17.23
CA ILE A 35 5.81 12.01 18.46
C ILE A 35 7.09 11.27 18.88
N ASP A 36 7.77 10.61 17.92
CA ASP A 36 9.02 9.88 18.14
C ASP A 36 10.06 10.24 17.08
N SER A 37 11.04 11.04 17.46
CA SER A 37 12.09 11.53 16.55
C SER A 37 12.96 10.40 15.95
N ARG A 38 13.03 9.21 16.57
CA ARG A 38 13.78 8.06 16.05
C ARG A 38 13.25 7.58 14.70
N LEU A 39 11.97 7.80 14.40
CA LEU A 39 11.35 7.46 13.12
C LEU A 39 11.93 8.26 11.94
N LYS A 40 12.56 9.40 12.20
CA LYS A 40 13.21 10.22 11.15
C LYS A 40 14.29 9.44 10.41
N ASP A 41 15.02 8.57 11.10
CA ASP A 41 16.10 7.76 10.51
C ASP A 41 15.59 6.67 9.58
N HIS A 42 14.31 6.33 9.64
CA HIS A 42 13.69 5.25 8.85
C HIS A 42 12.86 5.75 7.66
N LYS A 43 12.78 7.07 7.45
CA LYS A 43 11.97 7.66 6.35
C LYS A 43 12.32 7.09 4.98
N PHE A 44 13.63 6.96 4.67
CA PHE A 44 14.05 6.46 3.37
C PHE A 44 13.65 5.00 3.13
N ILE A 45 13.71 4.15 4.16
CA ILE A 45 13.27 2.76 4.05
C ILE A 45 11.77 2.71 3.74
N LEU A 46 10.97 3.47 4.48
CA LEU A 46 9.52 3.56 4.25
C LEU A 46 9.20 4.13 2.85
N TYR A 47 9.90 5.17 2.42
CA TYR A 47 9.69 5.79 1.11
C TYR A 47 10.03 4.83 -0.02
N GLY A 48 11.16 4.11 0.09
CA GLY A 48 11.53 3.09 -0.87
C GLY A 48 10.52 1.94 -0.93
N ALA A 49 10.06 1.46 0.22
CA ALA A 49 9.03 0.43 0.28
C ALA A 49 7.71 0.92 -0.34
N ALA A 50 7.24 2.11 0.00
CA ALA A 50 6.02 2.68 -0.57
C ALA A 50 6.06 2.85 -2.10
N LEU A 51 7.22 3.23 -2.65
CA LEU A 51 7.40 3.38 -4.10
C LEU A 51 7.54 2.04 -4.83
N LEU A 52 8.12 1.03 -4.18
CA LEU A 52 8.55 -0.19 -4.85
C LEU A 52 7.72 -1.44 -4.50
N HIS A 53 6.78 -1.36 -3.53
CA HIS A 53 6.05 -2.54 -3.03
C HIS A 53 5.39 -3.35 -4.15
N ASP A 54 4.93 -2.70 -5.21
CA ASP A 54 4.11 -3.26 -6.28
C ASP A 54 4.86 -3.55 -7.59
N ILE A 55 6.18 -3.31 -7.67
CA ILE A 55 6.92 -3.48 -8.93
C ILE A 55 7.03 -4.94 -9.40
N GLY A 56 6.79 -5.89 -8.50
CA GLY A 56 6.82 -7.32 -8.79
C GLY A 56 5.50 -7.88 -9.36
N HIS A 57 4.46 -7.08 -9.48
CA HIS A 57 3.22 -7.53 -10.09
C HIS A 57 3.33 -7.76 -11.60
N GLY A 58 2.85 -8.92 -12.05
CA GLY A 58 2.69 -9.24 -13.46
C GLY A 58 1.46 -8.61 -14.10
N PRO A 59 1.25 -8.83 -15.42
CA PRO A 59 0.00 -8.50 -16.10
C PRO A 59 -1.20 -9.10 -15.37
N LEU A 60 -2.33 -8.40 -15.32
CA LEU A 60 -3.54 -8.79 -14.61
C LEU A 60 -3.42 -8.88 -13.08
N SER A 61 -2.31 -8.41 -12.51
CA SER A 61 -2.12 -8.31 -11.05
C SER A 61 -2.31 -9.63 -10.31
N HIS A 62 -3.20 -9.68 -9.32
CA HIS A 62 -3.42 -10.88 -8.51
C HIS A 62 -3.91 -12.09 -9.30
N THR A 63 -4.66 -11.91 -10.38
CA THR A 63 -5.07 -13.01 -11.26
C THR A 63 -3.86 -13.75 -11.83
N SER A 64 -2.82 -13.03 -12.26
CA SER A 64 -1.58 -13.68 -12.72
C SER A 64 -0.82 -14.40 -11.60
N GLU A 65 -0.90 -13.91 -10.37
CA GLU A 65 -0.30 -14.61 -9.22
C GLU A 65 -0.97 -15.96 -8.95
N GLU A 66 -2.30 -16.01 -9.09
CA GLU A 66 -3.06 -17.25 -8.93
C GLU A 66 -2.77 -18.25 -10.06
N ILE A 67 -2.70 -17.78 -11.30
CA ILE A 67 -2.38 -18.61 -12.47
C ILE A 67 -0.96 -19.17 -12.39
N PHE A 68 0.04 -18.31 -12.16
CA PHE A 68 1.44 -18.69 -12.18
C PHE A 68 1.99 -19.14 -10.83
N LYS A 69 1.19 -19.10 -9.76
CA LYS A 69 1.57 -19.41 -8.38
C LYS A 69 2.80 -18.62 -7.90
N ILE A 70 2.84 -17.34 -8.29
CA ILE A 70 3.96 -16.43 -8.03
C ILE A 70 3.46 -15.28 -7.14
N ASN A 71 4.08 -15.11 -5.98
CA ASN A 71 3.80 -14.00 -5.09
C ASN A 71 4.55 -12.75 -5.54
N HIS A 72 3.85 -11.62 -5.73
CA HIS A 72 4.44 -10.37 -6.18
C HIS A 72 5.47 -9.79 -5.19
N GLU A 73 5.30 -9.97 -3.88
CA GLU A 73 6.26 -9.47 -2.87
C GLU A 73 7.63 -10.15 -3.05
N LYS A 74 7.65 -11.47 -3.34
CA LYS A 74 8.88 -12.20 -3.66
C LYS A 74 9.54 -11.69 -4.95
N TRP A 75 8.74 -11.39 -5.97
CA TRP A 75 9.24 -10.81 -7.21
C TRP A 75 9.75 -9.38 -7.01
N THR A 76 9.04 -8.56 -6.24
CA THR A 76 9.48 -7.23 -5.85
C THR A 76 10.86 -7.29 -5.16
N SER A 77 11.01 -8.17 -4.18
CA SER A 77 12.28 -8.39 -3.48
C SER A 77 13.40 -8.81 -4.44
N LYS A 78 13.11 -9.74 -5.36
CA LYS A 78 14.06 -10.19 -6.38
C LYS A 78 14.46 -9.05 -7.31
N LEU A 79 13.52 -8.25 -7.80
CA LEU A 79 13.78 -7.10 -8.65
C LEU A 79 14.66 -6.06 -7.95
N ILE A 80 14.34 -5.70 -6.70
CA ILE A 80 15.13 -4.76 -5.91
C ILE A 80 16.57 -5.25 -5.73
N SER A 81 16.77 -6.56 -5.54
CA SER A 81 18.09 -7.14 -5.29
C SER A 81 18.90 -7.39 -6.57
N SER A 82 18.23 -7.72 -7.68
CA SER A 82 18.89 -8.16 -8.93
C SER A 82 19.16 -7.02 -9.91
N TYR A 83 18.34 -5.95 -9.89
CA TYR A 83 18.52 -4.81 -10.78
C TYR A 83 19.56 -3.85 -10.22
N GLN A 84 20.74 -3.85 -10.81
CA GLN A 84 21.87 -3.03 -10.37
C GLN A 84 21.53 -1.54 -10.32
N GLU A 85 20.75 -1.04 -11.27
CA GLU A 85 20.33 0.36 -11.34
C GLU A 85 19.49 0.76 -10.13
N ILE A 86 18.51 -0.08 -9.75
CA ILE A 86 17.67 0.15 -8.56
C ILE A 86 18.54 0.15 -7.31
N THR A 87 19.37 -0.88 -7.16
CA THR A 87 20.29 -1.01 -6.01
C THR A 87 21.24 0.18 -5.90
N MET A 88 21.81 0.65 -7.03
CA MET A 88 22.70 1.81 -7.05
C MET A 88 21.98 3.09 -6.64
N ILE A 89 20.75 3.33 -7.12
CA ILE A 89 19.96 4.50 -6.76
C ILE A 89 19.64 4.48 -5.26
N LEU A 90 19.16 3.36 -4.73
CA LEU A 90 18.83 3.23 -3.33
C LEU A 90 20.04 3.44 -2.42
N ASN A 91 21.21 2.96 -2.81
CA ASN A 91 22.44 3.08 -2.04
C ASN A 91 23.05 4.50 -2.07
N ARG A 92 22.67 5.36 -3.03
CA ARG A 92 23.12 6.77 -3.05
C ARG A 92 22.59 7.59 -1.88
N TYR A 93 21.47 7.18 -1.30
CA TYR A 93 20.81 7.90 -0.20
C TYR A 93 21.26 7.42 1.20
N GLY A 94 22.45 6.83 1.28
CA GLY A 94 23.18 6.59 2.51
C GLY A 94 22.65 5.42 3.34
N LYS A 95 21.83 5.70 4.33
CA LYS A 95 21.30 4.70 5.26
C LYS A 95 20.23 3.79 4.64
N CYS A 96 19.73 4.09 3.47
CA CYS A 96 18.77 3.28 2.75
C CYS A 96 19.51 2.22 1.94
N ASN A 97 19.30 0.97 2.24
CA ASN A 97 19.84 -0.12 1.45
C ASN A 97 18.70 -0.96 0.85
N ALA A 98 18.97 -1.50 -0.33
CA ALA A 98 18.02 -2.33 -1.06
C ALA A 98 17.50 -3.50 -0.21
N LYS A 99 18.37 -4.05 0.65
CA LYS A 99 18.01 -5.16 1.55
C LYS A 99 16.96 -4.74 2.58
N ALA A 100 17.12 -3.61 3.26
CA ALA A 100 16.16 -3.17 4.29
C ALA A 100 14.77 -2.89 3.70
N ILE A 101 14.72 -2.34 2.47
CA ILE A 101 13.47 -2.14 1.74
C ILE A 101 12.83 -3.47 1.35
N SER A 102 13.64 -4.40 0.85
CA SER A 102 13.21 -5.74 0.49
C SER A 102 12.65 -6.52 1.70
N ASP A 103 13.37 -6.45 2.84
CA ASP A 103 12.97 -7.09 4.09
C ASP A 103 11.64 -6.51 4.61
N LEU A 104 11.46 -5.19 4.53
CA LEU A 104 10.20 -4.54 4.90
C LEU A 104 9.02 -5.01 4.05
N ILE A 105 9.20 -5.14 2.73
CA ILE A 105 8.13 -5.53 1.80
C ILE A 105 7.81 -7.02 1.95
N GLN A 106 8.82 -7.88 1.90
CA GLN A 106 8.62 -9.33 1.84
C GLN A 106 8.44 -9.98 3.21
N SER A 107 9.34 -9.66 4.16
CA SER A 107 9.38 -10.30 5.48
C SER A 107 8.63 -9.50 6.54
N ARG A 108 8.20 -8.27 6.20
CA ARG A 108 7.58 -7.32 7.14
C ARG A 108 8.46 -7.06 8.34
N GLU A 109 9.76 -6.94 8.08
CA GLU A 109 10.77 -6.65 9.08
C GLU A 109 11.26 -5.21 8.93
N ALA A 110 11.25 -4.47 10.01
CA ALA A 110 11.84 -3.15 10.12
C ALA A 110 12.27 -2.89 11.57
N PRO A 111 13.19 -1.92 11.79
CA PRO A 111 13.64 -1.57 13.14
C PRO A 111 12.51 -1.09 14.06
N GLN A 112 11.43 -0.58 13.49
CA GLN A 112 10.26 -0.08 14.20
C GLN A 112 8.98 -0.75 13.67
N LYS A 113 8.18 -1.31 14.57
CA LYS A 113 6.92 -2.00 14.23
C LYS A 113 5.91 -1.08 13.53
N SER A 114 5.88 0.20 13.90
CA SER A 114 5.04 1.19 13.25
C SER A 114 5.36 1.38 11.77
N ILE A 115 6.63 1.24 11.35
CA ILE A 115 7.03 1.28 9.94
C ILE A 115 6.42 0.10 9.17
N VAL A 116 6.48 -1.10 9.75
CA VAL A 116 5.81 -2.28 9.16
C VAL A 116 4.32 -2.02 9.00
N SER A 117 3.67 -1.48 10.04
CA SER A 117 2.23 -1.19 10.03
C SER A 117 1.82 -0.18 8.95
N LEU A 118 2.68 0.78 8.61
CA LEU A 118 2.41 1.75 7.53
C LEU A 118 2.44 1.12 6.14
N ILE A 119 3.18 0.02 5.94
CA ILE A 119 3.28 -0.70 4.66
C ILE A 119 2.35 -1.90 4.60
N SER A 120 2.16 -2.62 5.72
CA SER A 120 1.37 -3.85 5.73
C SER A 120 0.62 -3.99 7.05
N SER A 121 -0.62 -3.54 7.06
CA SER A 121 -1.55 -3.70 8.19
C SER A 121 -3.00 -3.63 7.71
N GLN A 122 -3.96 -3.57 8.63
CA GLN A 122 -5.37 -3.34 8.27
C GLN A 122 -5.67 -1.89 7.90
N LEU A 123 -4.79 -0.96 8.26
CA LEU A 123 -4.90 0.47 7.96
C LEU A 123 -3.53 0.99 7.51
N ASP A 124 -3.06 0.48 6.37
CA ASP A 124 -1.79 0.86 5.75
C ASP A 124 -1.97 1.90 4.63
N CYS A 125 -0.85 2.44 4.17
CA CYS A 125 -0.83 3.48 3.15
C CYS A 125 -1.28 2.98 1.79
N ASP A 126 -1.08 1.69 1.48
CA ASP A 126 -1.53 1.04 0.26
C ASP A 126 -3.06 1.04 0.18
N ARG A 127 -3.73 0.53 1.25
CA ARG A 127 -5.20 0.50 1.32
C ARG A 127 -5.81 1.89 1.28
N LEU A 128 -5.21 2.85 1.96
CA LEU A 128 -5.70 4.23 1.95
C LEU A 128 -5.64 4.85 0.55
N ASP A 129 -4.58 4.58 -0.24
CA ASP A 129 -4.49 5.08 -1.61
C ASP A 129 -5.46 4.37 -2.54
N TYR A 130 -5.43 3.02 -2.60
CA TYR A 130 -6.22 2.33 -3.60
C TYR A 130 -7.73 2.49 -3.39
N LEU A 131 -8.22 2.52 -2.15
CA LEU A 131 -9.64 2.73 -1.89
C LEU A 131 -10.13 4.08 -2.41
N MET A 132 -9.37 5.16 -2.21
CA MET A 132 -9.71 6.48 -2.74
C MET A 132 -9.59 6.52 -4.26
N ARG A 133 -8.49 6.02 -4.79
CA ARG A 133 -8.18 6.03 -6.22
C ARG A 133 -9.20 5.26 -7.01
N ASP A 134 -9.49 4.03 -6.59
CA ASP A 134 -10.44 3.16 -7.28
C ASP A 134 -11.87 3.69 -7.17
N SER A 135 -12.25 4.25 -6.02
CA SER A 135 -13.54 4.93 -5.90
C SER A 135 -13.69 6.07 -6.90
N TYR A 136 -12.65 6.87 -7.07
CA TYR A 136 -12.64 7.97 -8.03
C TYR A 136 -12.70 7.46 -9.48
N THR A 137 -11.85 6.50 -9.83
CA THR A 137 -11.70 6.01 -11.21
C THR A 137 -12.87 5.14 -11.66
N THR A 138 -13.48 4.38 -10.76
CA THR A 138 -14.68 3.56 -11.07
C THR A 138 -15.98 4.35 -11.04
N GLY A 139 -15.97 5.57 -10.48
CA GLY A 139 -17.18 6.35 -10.23
C GLY A 139 -18.03 5.85 -9.06
N ALA A 140 -17.56 4.86 -8.31
CA ALA A 140 -18.19 4.37 -7.09
C ALA A 140 -17.97 5.37 -5.96
N LYS A 141 -18.91 6.28 -5.74
CA LYS A 141 -18.78 7.45 -4.83
C LYS A 141 -18.68 7.09 -3.33
N TYR A 142 -18.23 5.90 -2.99
CA TYR A 142 -18.11 5.46 -1.60
C TYR A 142 -16.81 5.90 -0.93
N GLY A 143 -15.71 6.06 -1.67
CA GLY A 143 -14.34 6.10 -1.17
C GLY A 143 -13.82 7.48 -0.77
N GLN A 144 -14.66 8.42 -0.36
CA GLN A 144 -14.18 9.68 0.20
C GLN A 144 -13.72 9.47 1.65
N LEU A 145 -12.46 9.04 1.79
CA LEU A 145 -11.81 8.86 3.09
C LEU A 145 -11.31 10.19 3.63
N ASP A 146 -11.53 10.43 4.94
CA ASP A 146 -10.86 11.53 5.66
C ASP A 146 -9.44 11.08 6.07
N ILE A 147 -8.53 11.05 5.09
CA ILE A 147 -7.13 10.66 5.31
C ILE A 147 -6.44 11.62 6.28
N ASP A 148 -6.78 12.91 6.24
CA ASP A 148 -6.20 13.91 7.13
C ASP A 148 -6.52 13.60 8.59
N ARG A 149 -7.76 13.23 8.84
CA ARG A 149 -8.22 12.83 10.16
C ARG A 149 -7.59 11.52 10.62
N ILE A 150 -7.49 10.53 9.73
CA ILE A 150 -6.85 9.25 10.02
C ILE A 150 -5.38 9.49 10.40
N ILE A 151 -4.61 10.21 9.57
CA ILE A 151 -3.19 10.47 9.83
C ILE A 151 -2.99 11.27 11.12
N SER A 152 -3.79 12.32 11.35
CA SER A 152 -3.66 13.14 12.55
C SER A 152 -4.03 12.39 13.85
N ALA A 153 -4.75 11.28 13.73
CA ALA A 153 -5.10 10.42 14.85
C ALA A 153 -4.12 9.24 15.05
N MET A 154 -3.13 9.06 14.17
CA MET A 154 -2.11 8.03 14.35
C MET A 154 -1.24 8.36 15.56
N ILE A 155 -1.04 7.37 16.42
CA ILE A 155 -0.16 7.43 17.59
C ILE A 155 0.68 6.17 17.69
N LEU A 156 1.67 6.19 18.56
CA LEU A 156 2.46 5.00 18.89
C LEU A 156 1.97 4.42 20.20
N ALA A 157 1.68 3.11 20.20
CA ALA A 157 1.43 2.36 21.41
C ALA A 157 2.73 2.14 22.21
N PRO A 158 2.66 1.83 23.51
CA PRO A 158 3.85 1.61 24.34
C PRO A 158 4.79 0.51 23.83
N ASP A 159 4.27 -0.46 23.09
CA ASP A 159 5.02 -1.57 22.48
C ASP A 159 5.61 -1.24 21.10
N GLY A 160 5.47 0.02 20.66
CA GLY A 160 5.96 0.53 19.37
C GLY A 160 5.08 0.22 18.17
N ASN A 161 3.91 -0.38 18.36
CA ASN A 161 2.93 -0.58 17.29
C ASN A 161 2.23 0.74 16.93
N LEU A 162 1.75 0.81 15.68
CA LEU A 162 0.85 1.88 15.27
C LEU A 162 -0.51 1.70 15.95
N ALA A 163 -1.05 2.76 16.49
CA ALA A 163 -2.38 2.80 17.09
C ALA A 163 -3.14 4.06 16.64
N ILE A 164 -4.43 4.09 16.91
CA ILE A 164 -5.29 5.25 16.59
C ILE A 164 -5.82 5.84 17.89
N HIS A 165 -5.62 7.12 18.06
CA HIS A 165 -6.20 7.87 19.17
C HIS A 165 -7.74 7.84 19.08
N PRO A 166 -8.49 7.73 20.22
CA PRO A 166 -9.95 7.67 20.20
C PRO A 166 -10.65 8.77 19.40
N LYS A 167 -10.07 9.96 19.30
CA LYS A 167 -10.58 11.06 18.46
C LYS A 167 -10.67 10.71 16.96
N GLY A 168 -9.93 9.71 16.49
CA GLY A 168 -9.95 9.23 15.10
C GLY A 168 -10.89 8.07 14.85
N LEU A 169 -11.55 7.53 15.87
CA LEU A 169 -12.34 6.30 15.76
C LEU A 169 -13.40 6.38 14.66
N MET A 170 -14.17 7.46 14.60
CA MET A 170 -15.18 7.65 13.56
C MET A 170 -14.62 7.62 12.14
N ALA A 171 -13.42 8.17 11.91
CA ALA A 171 -12.78 8.14 10.60
C ALA A 171 -12.32 6.71 10.23
N VAL A 172 -11.88 5.92 11.21
CA VAL A 172 -11.53 4.51 11.01
C VAL A 172 -12.76 3.63 10.79
N GLU A 173 -13.84 3.85 11.54
CA GLU A 173 -15.13 3.17 11.31
C GLU A 173 -15.64 3.46 9.89
N HIS A 174 -15.61 4.72 9.48
CA HIS A 174 -15.97 5.12 8.11
C HIS A 174 -15.08 4.43 7.06
N TYR A 175 -13.77 4.37 7.28
CA TYR A 175 -12.85 3.61 6.42
C TYR A 175 -13.26 2.13 6.29
N LEU A 176 -13.61 1.46 7.39
CA LEU A 176 -14.03 0.06 7.38
C LEU A 176 -15.35 -0.14 6.59
N VAL A 177 -16.29 0.79 6.73
CA VAL A 177 -17.55 0.78 5.95
C VAL A 177 -17.25 0.96 4.46
N ILE A 178 -16.44 1.95 4.09
CA ILE A 178 -16.04 2.21 2.71
C ILE A 178 -15.34 0.99 2.11
N ARG A 179 -14.38 0.41 2.83
CA ARG A 179 -13.68 -0.79 2.40
C ARG A 179 -14.66 -1.91 2.09
N ASN A 180 -15.61 -2.19 2.98
CA ASN A 180 -16.61 -3.22 2.76
C ASN A 180 -17.48 -2.92 1.52
N LEU A 181 -17.91 -1.67 1.33
CA LEU A 181 -18.69 -1.27 0.17
C LEU A 181 -17.91 -1.41 -1.15
N MET A 182 -16.64 -1.00 -1.17
CA MET A 182 -15.78 -1.15 -2.35
C MET A 182 -15.53 -2.62 -2.70
N TYR A 183 -15.30 -3.47 -1.70
CA TYR A 183 -15.17 -4.92 -1.93
C TYR A 183 -16.42 -5.50 -2.57
N ARG A 184 -17.60 -5.19 -2.06
CA ARG A 184 -18.86 -5.72 -2.56
C ARG A 184 -19.26 -5.17 -3.93
N SER A 185 -19.01 -3.88 -4.20
CA SER A 185 -19.50 -3.21 -5.41
C SER A 185 -18.50 -3.16 -6.55
N VAL A 186 -17.19 -3.19 -6.25
CA VAL A 186 -16.13 -3.03 -7.25
C VAL A 186 -15.28 -4.30 -7.36
N TYR A 187 -14.58 -4.69 -6.28
CA TYR A 187 -13.58 -5.76 -6.38
C TYR A 187 -14.21 -7.13 -6.61
N ASN A 188 -15.29 -7.47 -5.89
CA ASN A 188 -16.04 -8.71 -6.06
C ASN A 188 -17.23 -8.55 -7.02
N HIS A 189 -17.12 -7.62 -7.98
CA HIS A 189 -18.18 -7.48 -8.99
C HIS A 189 -18.26 -8.73 -9.84
N ARG A 190 -19.48 -9.24 -10.07
CA ARG A 190 -19.73 -10.53 -10.75
C ARG A 190 -18.98 -10.68 -12.08
N LEU A 191 -18.89 -9.63 -12.89
CA LEU A 191 -18.18 -9.70 -14.16
C LEU A 191 -16.67 -9.86 -13.97
N ASN A 192 -16.09 -9.22 -12.95
CA ASN A 192 -14.67 -9.37 -12.62
C ASN A 192 -14.37 -10.82 -12.21
N GLU A 193 -15.23 -11.41 -11.37
CA GLU A 193 -15.10 -12.80 -10.93
C GLU A 193 -15.19 -13.78 -12.11
N VAL A 194 -16.16 -13.57 -13.03
CA VAL A 194 -16.27 -14.41 -14.23
C VAL A 194 -15.02 -14.26 -15.12
N CYS A 195 -14.50 -13.05 -15.31
CA CYS A 195 -13.29 -12.84 -16.09
C CYS A 195 -12.07 -13.51 -15.45
N ASN A 196 -11.90 -13.40 -14.13
CA ASN A 196 -10.82 -14.08 -13.39
C ASN A 196 -10.92 -15.60 -13.58
N TRP A 197 -12.10 -16.18 -13.35
CA TRP A 197 -12.32 -17.61 -13.53
C TRP A 197 -12.01 -18.10 -14.95
N LEU A 198 -12.41 -17.32 -15.98
CA LEU A 198 -12.10 -17.67 -17.37
C LEU A 198 -10.60 -17.64 -17.69
N LEU A 199 -9.84 -16.77 -17.02
CA LEU A 199 -8.40 -16.64 -17.19
C LEU A 199 -7.62 -17.78 -16.50
N GLU A 200 -8.22 -18.41 -15.50
CA GLU A 200 -7.62 -19.51 -14.73
C GLU A 200 -7.79 -20.87 -15.41
N GLN A 201 -8.66 -20.99 -16.43
CA GLN A 201 -8.88 -22.23 -17.19
C GLN A 201 -7.78 -22.47 -18.23
#